data_94300f9fc5fcc8fc66bdbf2a2c2abed1
#
_entry.id   94300f9fc5fcc8fc66bdbf2a2c2abed1
#
_cell.length_a   1.000
_cell.length_b   1.000
_cell.length_c   1.000
_cell.angle_alpha   90.00
_cell.angle_beta   90.00
_cell.angle_gamma   90.00
#
_symmetry.space_group_name_H-M   'P 1'
#
loop_
_entity.id
_entity.type
_entity.pdbx_description
1 polymer ?
#
loop_
_entity_poly.entity_id
_entity_poly.type
_entity_poly.pdbx_seq_one_letter_code
_entity_poly.pdbx_strand_id
1 'polypeptide(L)'
;ALAIFDHYRESKLMGEEEVAIHIFDRWFSDGTVKMTGEMELFDARMFADFNRSTLIGRDAPEVTMTDRKGRPVTLPSKEKTSILFFFDTACAKCQLEMKVLPMILESIDFPVDFYAVYCGSDKKSWRKFRNGFKVRSGCVSVIHLWDPEIETDYLRLYGVISTPKMYITDPQGTVIGRRLEPESLMEMI
;
A
#
# COMPACT_ATOMS: atom_id res chain seq x y z
N ALA A 1 2.42 -1.76 28.97
CA ALA A 1 2.63 -1.03 27.71
C ALA A 1 2.93 -1.99 26.56
N LEU A 2 3.94 -2.91 26.72
CA LEU A 2 4.37 -3.80 25.63
C LEU A 2 3.23 -4.71 25.13
N ALA A 3 2.56 -5.45 26.02
CA ALA A 3 1.45 -6.34 25.62
C ALA A 3 0.30 -5.61 24.91
N ILE A 4 0.07 -4.33 25.24
CA ILE A 4 -0.93 -3.52 24.55
C ILE A 4 -0.42 -3.10 23.18
N PHE A 5 0.85 -2.69 23.07
CA PHE A 5 1.49 -2.39 21.79
C PHE A 5 1.42 -3.58 20.83
N ASP A 6 1.81 -4.78 21.30
CA ASP A 6 1.80 -5.99 20.49
C ASP A 6 0.38 -6.38 20.05
N HIS A 7 -0.60 -6.25 20.93
CA HIS A 7 -2.01 -6.49 20.60
C HIS A 7 -2.46 -5.64 19.39
N TYR A 8 -2.21 -4.33 19.42
CA TYR A 8 -2.61 -3.44 18.33
C TYR A 8 -1.72 -3.54 17.09
N ARG A 9 -0.43 -3.84 17.27
CA ARG A 9 0.48 -4.11 16.16
C ARG A 9 0.08 -5.33 15.33
N GLU A 10 -0.41 -6.38 16.01
CA GLU A 10 -0.80 -7.65 15.39
C GLU A 10 -2.28 -7.68 14.97
N SER A 11 -3.03 -6.66 15.31
CA SER A 11 -4.44 -6.57 14.95
C SER A 11 -4.66 -6.64 13.45
N LYS A 12 -5.74 -7.33 13.07
CA LYS A 12 -6.23 -7.37 11.68
C LYS A 12 -7.27 -6.29 11.39
N LEU A 13 -7.71 -5.56 12.40
CA LEU A 13 -8.65 -4.47 12.22
C LEU A 13 -7.92 -3.26 11.64
N MET A 14 -8.44 -2.77 10.54
CA MET A 14 -7.89 -1.61 9.83
C MET A 14 -8.00 -0.35 10.71
N GLY A 15 -6.89 0.38 10.84
CA GLY A 15 -6.80 1.60 11.64
C GLY A 15 -6.25 1.41 13.06
N GLU A 16 -6.25 0.20 13.60
CA GLU A 16 -5.69 -0.06 14.95
C GLU A 16 -4.17 0.09 15.02
N GLU A 17 -3.48 0.11 13.89
CA GLU A 17 -2.04 0.41 13.84
C GLU A 17 -1.71 1.79 14.39
N GLU A 18 -2.64 2.75 14.30
CA GLU A 18 -2.46 4.08 14.86
C GLU A 18 -2.31 4.03 16.38
N VAL A 19 -3.06 3.16 17.06
CA VAL A 19 -2.95 2.95 18.50
C VAL A 19 -1.57 2.39 18.85
N ALA A 20 -1.10 1.39 18.12
CA ALA A 20 0.24 0.84 18.33
C ALA A 20 1.33 1.91 18.13
N ILE A 21 1.23 2.72 17.06
CA ILE A 21 2.17 3.80 16.81
C ILE A 21 2.13 4.86 17.90
N HIS A 22 0.93 5.23 18.36
CA HIS A 22 0.78 6.17 19.49
C HIS A 22 1.45 5.64 20.77
N ILE A 23 1.26 4.35 21.08
CA ILE A 23 1.91 3.70 22.23
C ILE A 23 3.43 3.70 22.07
N PHE A 24 3.94 3.38 20.87
CA PHE A 24 5.37 3.44 20.58
C PHE A 24 5.92 4.85 20.82
N ASP A 25 5.30 5.86 20.23
CA ASP A 25 5.74 7.25 20.34
C ASP A 25 5.71 7.76 21.80
N ARG A 26 4.69 7.37 22.55
CA ARG A 26 4.47 7.89 23.91
C ARG A 26 5.32 7.21 24.97
N TRP A 27 5.67 5.94 24.79
CA TRP A 27 6.22 5.13 25.86
C TRP A 27 7.59 4.52 25.53
N PHE A 28 7.89 4.22 24.28
CA PHE A 28 9.09 3.48 23.89
C PHE A 28 10.11 4.32 23.13
N SER A 29 9.69 5.29 22.34
CA SER A 29 10.57 6.06 21.46
C SER A 29 11.63 6.87 22.22
N ASP A 30 11.29 7.39 23.39
CA ASP A 30 12.16 8.20 24.27
C ASP A 30 12.77 7.39 25.41
N GLY A 31 12.47 6.10 25.52
CA GLY A 31 12.96 5.21 26.57
C GLY A 31 12.24 5.34 27.91
N THR A 32 11.10 6.02 27.98
CA THR A 32 10.26 6.12 29.21
C THR A 32 9.90 4.72 29.72
N VAL A 33 9.57 3.80 28.79
CA VAL A 33 9.40 2.37 29.07
C VAL A 33 10.45 1.62 28.28
N LYS A 34 11.27 0.81 28.95
CA LYS A 34 12.25 -0.03 28.27
C LYS A 34 11.58 -1.25 27.67
N MET A 35 11.90 -1.53 26.43
CA MET A 35 11.64 -2.83 25.82
C MET A 35 12.63 -3.89 26.31
N THR A 36 12.27 -5.15 26.16
CA THR A 36 13.04 -6.28 26.71
C THR A 36 14.42 -6.41 26.05
N GLY A 37 14.56 -5.95 24.79
CA GLY A 37 15.79 -5.99 24.03
C GLY A 37 15.89 -4.92 22.95
N GLU A 38 17.11 -4.66 22.48
CA GLU A 38 17.38 -3.69 21.41
C GLU A 38 16.71 -4.09 20.08
N MET A 39 16.64 -5.39 19.80
CA MET A 39 15.99 -5.89 18.57
C MET A 39 14.48 -5.61 18.60
N GLU A 40 13.84 -5.80 19.74
CA GLU A 40 12.41 -5.53 19.92
C GLU A 40 12.10 -4.04 19.75
N LEU A 41 12.95 -3.16 20.28
CA LEU A 41 12.83 -1.72 20.07
C LEU A 41 13.04 -1.34 18.58
N PHE A 42 14.00 -1.98 17.92
CA PHE A 42 14.24 -1.78 16.49
C PHE A 42 13.02 -2.19 15.66
N ASP A 43 12.46 -3.37 15.91
CA ASP A 43 11.28 -3.87 15.20
C ASP A 43 10.05 -2.98 15.43
N ALA A 44 9.85 -2.50 16.65
CA ALA A 44 8.77 -1.58 16.98
C ALA A 44 8.94 -0.22 16.25
N ARG A 45 10.16 0.29 16.18
CA ARG A 45 10.49 1.51 15.44
C ARG A 45 10.23 1.32 13.95
N MET A 46 10.71 0.23 13.37
CA MET A 46 10.48 -0.10 11.96
C MET A 46 8.98 -0.19 11.66
N PHE A 47 8.21 -0.86 12.53
CA PHE A 47 6.77 -0.90 12.40
C PHE A 47 6.15 0.50 12.37
N ALA A 48 6.52 1.38 13.31
CA ALA A 48 6.00 2.74 13.37
C ALA A 48 6.37 3.54 12.11
N ASP A 49 7.63 3.51 11.70
CA ASP A 49 8.15 4.30 10.58
C ASP A 49 7.53 3.87 9.23
N PHE A 50 7.32 2.57 9.01
CA PHE A 50 6.72 2.04 7.78
C PHE A 50 5.18 2.14 7.71
N ASN A 51 4.51 2.45 8.81
CA ASN A 51 3.05 2.54 8.81
C ASN A 51 2.52 3.96 9.02
N ARG A 52 3.33 4.86 9.59
CA ARG A 52 2.92 6.19 10.02
C ARG A 52 2.35 7.06 8.89
N SER A 53 3.00 7.02 7.72
CA SER A 53 2.65 7.88 6.58
C SER A 53 1.36 7.50 5.86
N THR A 54 0.85 6.29 6.12
CA THR A 54 -0.34 5.75 5.44
C THR A 54 -1.47 5.39 6.42
N LEU A 55 -1.51 6.02 7.59
CA LEU A 55 -2.64 5.85 8.52
C LEU A 55 -3.93 6.41 7.91
N ILE A 56 -5.05 5.81 8.29
CA ILE A 56 -6.39 6.25 7.86
C ILE A 56 -6.60 7.71 8.23
N GLY A 57 -7.20 8.49 7.31
CA GLY A 57 -7.45 9.90 7.48
C GLY A 57 -6.24 10.82 7.25
N ARG A 58 -5.07 10.28 6.92
CA ARG A 58 -3.90 11.08 6.53
C ARG A 58 -3.78 11.22 5.03
N ASP A 59 -3.16 12.31 4.60
CA ASP A 59 -2.78 12.48 3.19
C ASP A 59 -1.77 11.39 2.81
N ALA A 60 -2.08 10.63 1.77
CA ALA A 60 -1.17 9.62 1.24
C ALA A 60 0.08 10.26 0.66
N PRO A 61 1.27 9.68 0.89
CA PRO A 61 2.52 10.22 0.34
C PRO A 61 2.48 10.31 -1.19
N GLU A 62 2.85 11.45 -1.73
CA GLU A 62 3.00 11.59 -3.17
C GLU A 62 4.32 10.95 -3.64
N VAL A 63 4.22 10.11 -4.65
CA VAL A 63 5.38 9.48 -5.28
C VAL A 63 5.25 9.61 -6.80
N THR A 64 6.32 10.04 -7.45
CA THR A 64 6.36 10.13 -8.92
C THR A 64 7.21 8.99 -9.48
N MET A 65 6.57 8.13 -10.26
CA MET A 65 7.21 6.99 -10.94
C MET A 65 7.03 7.10 -12.44
N THR A 66 7.68 6.22 -13.18
CA THR A 66 7.57 6.18 -14.66
C THR A 66 6.51 5.18 -15.12
N ASP A 67 5.68 5.61 -16.08
CA ASP A 67 4.76 4.72 -16.77
C ASP A 67 5.46 3.86 -17.84
N ARG A 68 4.69 3.02 -18.52
CA ARG A 68 5.18 2.16 -19.61
C ARG A 68 5.81 2.91 -20.79
N LYS A 69 5.54 4.21 -20.94
CA LYS A 69 6.06 5.07 -22.00
C LYS A 69 7.21 5.96 -21.55
N GLY A 70 7.68 5.77 -20.31
CA GLY A 70 8.71 6.61 -19.71
C GLY A 70 8.23 7.98 -19.26
N ARG A 71 6.91 8.18 -19.11
CA ARG A 71 6.36 9.46 -18.65
C ARG A 71 6.24 9.46 -17.14
N PRO A 72 6.56 10.58 -16.46
CA PRO A 72 6.33 10.70 -15.03
C PRO A 72 4.84 10.68 -14.72
N VAL A 73 4.47 9.92 -13.70
CA VAL A 73 3.12 9.83 -13.15
C VAL A 73 3.20 9.89 -11.64
N THR A 74 2.49 10.83 -11.05
CA THR A 74 2.39 10.96 -9.58
C THR A 74 1.19 10.17 -9.08
N LEU A 75 1.39 9.41 -8.01
CA LEU A 75 0.35 8.69 -7.26
C LEU A 75 0.33 9.17 -5.80
N PRO A 76 -0.85 9.17 -5.14
CA PRO A 76 -2.17 8.97 -5.72
C PRO A 76 -2.63 10.16 -6.57
N SER A 77 -3.72 9.98 -7.33
CA SER A 77 -4.45 11.09 -7.94
C SER A 77 -5.06 11.97 -6.83
N LYS A 78 -5.16 13.28 -7.09
CA LYS A 78 -5.94 14.21 -6.25
C LYS A 78 -7.21 14.72 -6.94
N GLU A 79 -7.68 13.98 -7.94
CA GLU A 79 -8.87 14.29 -8.69
C GLU A 79 -9.89 13.15 -8.68
N LYS A 80 -9.41 11.94 -8.37
CA LYS A 80 -10.21 10.71 -8.38
C LYS A 80 -9.81 9.80 -7.22
N THR A 81 -10.73 8.94 -6.83
CA THR A 81 -10.40 7.80 -5.98
C THR A 81 -9.25 7.02 -6.59
N SER A 82 -8.23 6.71 -5.79
CA SER A 82 -7.08 5.93 -6.24
C SER A 82 -6.99 4.61 -5.50
N ILE A 83 -6.79 3.53 -6.23
CA ILE A 83 -6.44 2.22 -5.68
C ILE A 83 -4.97 1.96 -6.01
N LEU A 84 -4.14 1.82 -4.97
CA LEU A 84 -2.71 1.58 -5.10
C LEU A 84 -2.41 0.13 -4.80
N PHE A 85 -1.96 -0.63 -5.77
CA PHE A 85 -1.63 -2.05 -5.64
C PHE A 85 -0.14 -2.29 -5.89
N PHE A 86 0.60 -2.50 -4.80
CA PHE A 86 2.04 -2.84 -4.82
C PHE A 86 2.18 -4.36 -4.87
N PHE A 87 2.82 -4.87 -5.91
CA PHE A 87 2.89 -6.31 -6.16
C PHE A 87 4.21 -6.76 -6.75
N ASP A 88 4.49 -8.06 -6.58
CA ASP A 88 5.55 -8.77 -7.31
C ASP A 88 4.94 -9.99 -8.00
N THR A 89 5.35 -10.24 -9.23
CA THR A 89 4.91 -11.41 -10.02
C THR A 89 5.45 -12.73 -9.49
N ALA A 90 6.52 -12.72 -8.68
CA ALA A 90 7.05 -13.90 -7.99
C ALA A 90 6.28 -14.23 -6.70
N CYS A 91 5.48 -13.30 -6.19
CA CYS A 91 4.68 -13.47 -4.98
C CYS A 91 3.42 -14.31 -5.27
N ALA A 92 3.26 -15.45 -4.61
CA ALA A 92 2.12 -16.35 -4.82
C ALA A 92 0.77 -15.68 -4.47
N LYS A 93 0.71 -14.93 -3.35
CA LYS A 93 -0.50 -14.19 -2.96
C LYS A 93 -0.85 -13.14 -4.02
N CYS A 94 0.14 -12.40 -4.53
CA CYS A 94 -0.07 -11.43 -5.60
C CYS A 94 -0.67 -12.08 -6.86
N GLN A 95 -0.19 -13.29 -7.22
CA GLN A 95 -0.71 -14.00 -8.39
C GLN A 95 -2.19 -14.41 -8.22
N LEU A 96 -2.64 -14.71 -7.00
CA LEU A 96 -4.03 -15.00 -6.70
C LEU A 96 -4.89 -13.74 -6.78
N GLU A 97 -4.46 -12.66 -6.13
CA GLU A 97 -5.19 -11.39 -6.14
C GLU A 97 -5.30 -10.79 -7.55
N MET A 98 -4.23 -10.86 -8.34
CA MET A 98 -4.23 -10.41 -9.74
C MET A 98 -5.23 -11.12 -10.65
N LYS A 99 -5.72 -12.31 -10.28
CA LYS A 99 -6.78 -13.03 -11.02
C LYS A 99 -8.17 -12.52 -10.67
N VAL A 100 -8.36 -12.05 -9.46
CA VAL A 100 -9.67 -11.61 -8.93
C VAL A 100 -9.87 -10.11 -9.15
N LEU A 101 -8.83 -9.30 -8.99
CA LEU A 101 -8.89 -7.85 -9.12
C LEU A 101 -9.57 -7.33 -10.39
N PRO A 102 -9.32 -7.88 -11.60
CA PRO A 102 -9.99 -7.36 -12.80
C PRO A 102 -11.53 -7.40 -12.70
N MET A 103 -12.08 -8.46 -12.12
CA MET A 103 -13.54 -8.61 -11.97
C MET A 103 -14.09 -7.59 -10.97
N ILE A 104 -13.39 -7.34 -9.86
CA ILE A 104 -13.77 -6.32 -8.88
C ILE A 104 -13.69 -4.91 -9.50
N LEU A 105 -12.61 -4.62 -10.21
CA LEU A 105 -12.41 -3.33 -10.87
C LEU A 105 -13.45 -3.07 -11.99
N GLU A 106 -13.93 -4.13 -12.65
CA GLU A 106 -14.98 -4.02 -13.67
C GLU A 106 -16.36 -3.72 -13.07
N SER A 107 -16.60 -4.01 -11.80
CA SER A 107 -17.85 -3.68 -11.10
C SER A 107 -17.93 -2.24 -10.59
N ILE A 108 -16.84 -1.49 -10.64
CA ILE A 108 -16.81 -0.09 -10.19
C ILE A 108 -17.53 0.80 -11.22
N ASP A 109 -18.50 1.60 -10.75
CA ASP A 109 -19.35 2.47 -11.56
C ASP A 109 -19.03 3.98 -11.43
N PHE A 110 -17.97 4.32 -10.69
CA PHE A 110 -17.47 5.69 -10.51
C PHE A 110 -16.00 5.83 -10.96
N PRO A 111 -15.50 7.05 -11.23
CA PRO A 111 -14.12 7.25 -11.71
C PRO A 111 -13.06 6.83 -10.70
N VAL A 112 -12.20 5.89 -11.10
CA VAL A 112 -11.08 5.38 -10.29
C VAL A 112 -9.81 5.30 -11.11
N ASP A 113 -8.69 5.70 -10.52
CA ASP A 113 -7.35 5.42 -11.02
C ASP A 113 -6.75 4.23 -10.26
N PHE A 114 -6.55 3.11 -10.94
CA PHE A 114 -5.92 1.90 -10.40
C PHE A 114 -4.43 1.88 -10.75
N TYR A 115 -3.58 2.08 -9.76
CA TYR A 115 -2.13 2.08 -9.90
C TYR A 115 -1.57 0.69 -9.61
N ALA A 116 -1.16 -0.02 -10.64
CA ALA A 116 -0.46 -1.30 -10.52
C ALA A 116 1.05 -1.02 -10.45
N VAL A 117 1.60 -0.99 -9.24
CA VAL A 117 3.01 -0.69 -8.95
C VAL A 117 3.79 -2.00 -8.82
N TYR A 118 4.64 -2.28 -9.80
CA TYR A 118 5.47 -3.48 -9.78
C TYR A 118 6.72 -3.26 -8.92
N CYS A 119 6.90 -4.10 -7.90
CA CYS A 119 7.99 -4.02 -6.93
C CYS A 119 9.16 -4.96 -7.25
N GLY A 120 9.02 -5.83 -8.25
CA GLY A 120 10.08 -6.74 -8.67
C GLY A 120 11.08 -6.09 -9.63
N SER A 121 12.20 -6.77 -9.86
CA SER A 121 13.30 -6.29 -10.73
C SER A 121 13.23 -6.82 -12.17
N ASP A 122 12.38 -7.83 -12.47
CA ASP A 122 12.38 -8.47 -13.80
C ASP A 122 11.46 -7.77 -14.80
N LYS A 123 12.07 -7.11 -15.77
CA LYS A 123 11.40 -6.40 -16.86
C LYS A 123 10.47 -7.28 -17.73
N LYS A 124 10.84 -8.58 -17.90
CA LYS A 124 10.00 -9.49 -18.71
C LYS A 124 8.70 -9.81 -17.98
N SER A 125 8.79 -10.10 -16.68
CA SER A 125 7.65 -10.37 -15.81
C SER A 125 6.72 -9.16 -15.72
N TRP A 126 7.27 -7.95 -15.55
CA TRP A 126 6.47 -6.72 -15.61
C TRP A 126 5.72 -6.55 -16.94
N ARG A 127 6.43 -6.75 -18.08
CA ARG A 127 5.79 -6.66 -19.40
C ARG A 127 4.70 -7.72 -19.60
N LYS A 128 4.95 -8.96 -19.16
CA LYS A 128 3.98 -10.05 -19.24
C LYS A 128 2.72 -9.73 -18.43
N PHE A 129 2.89 -9.30 -17.17
CA PHE A 129 1.78 -8.88 -16.32
C PHE A 129 0.98 -7.77 -16.97
N ARG A 130 1.62 -6.66 -17.32
CA ARG A 130 0.96 -5.48 -17.93
C ARG A 130 0.15 -5.84 -19.18
N ASN A 131 0.66 -6.75 -20.01
CA ASN A 131 -0.04 -7.16 -21.23
C ASN A 131 -1.22 -8.10 -20.93
N GLY A 132 -1.16 -8.86 -19.85
CA GLY A 132 -2.18 -9.82 -19.42
C GLY A 132 -3.25 -9.23 -18.49
N PHE A 133 -2.91 -8.23 -17.68
CA PHE A 133 -3.86 -7.60 -16.76
C PHE A 133 -4.77 -6.63 -17.53
N LYS A 134 -6.03 -7.04 -17.71
CA LYS A 134 -7.02 -6.29 -18.48
C LYS A 134 -8.25 -6.04 -17.63
N VAL A 135 -8.69 -4.80 -17.60
CA VAL A 135 -9.92 -4.35 -16.95
C VAL A 135 -10.79 -3.71 -18.03
N ARG A 136 -12.01 -4.22 -18.20
CA ARG A 136 -12.99 -3.73 -19.20
C ARG A 136 -13.99 -2.83 -18.50
N SER A 137 -13.55 -1.64 -18.11
CA SER A 137 -14.40 -0.64 -17.47
C SER A 137 -14.20 0.72 -18.13
N GLY A 138 -15.28 1.48 -18.26
CA GLY A 138 -15.24 2.89 -18.66
C GLY A 138 -14.90 3.83 -17.51
N CYS A 139 -14.99 3.34 -16.27
CA CYS A 139 -14.79 4.11 -15.05
C CYS A 139 -13.38 3.95 -14.45
N VAL A 140 -12.71 2.83 -14.72
CA VAL A 140 -11.40 2.52 -14.13
C VAL A 140 -10.25 2.72 -15.13
N SER A 141 -9.31 3.59 -14.78
CA SER A 141 -8.07 3.80 -15.53
C SER A 141 -6.95 2.96 -14.92
N VAL A 142 -6.45 1.94 -15.63
CA VAL A 142 -5.34 1.12 -15.16
C VAL A 142 -3.99 1.76 -15.54
N ILE A 143 -3.21 2.12 -14.53
CA ILE A 143 -1.92 2.79 -14.65
C ILE A 143 -0.83 1.84 -14.16
N HIS A 144 0.05 1.39 -15.05
CA HIS A 144 1.15 0.50 -14.70
C HIS A 144 2.41 1.29 -14.45
N LEU A 145 2.95 1.18 -13.24
CA LEU A 145 4.14 1.89 -12.79
C LEU A 145 5.24 0.89 -12.40
N TRP A 146 6.48 1.32 -12.55
CA TRP A 146 7.65 0.58 -12.16
C TRP A 146 8.84 1.52 -11.89
N ASP A 147 9.51 1.27 -10.79
CA ASP A 147 10.73 1.97 -10.37
C ASP A 147 11.82 0.93 -10.12
N PRO A 148 12.49 0.43 -11.19
CA PRO A 148 13.44 -0.69 -11.11
C PRO A 148 14.70 -0.36 -10.32
N GLU A 149 15.10 0.89 -10.29
CA GLU A 149 16.30 1.36 -9.59
C GLU A 149 15.99 1.83 -8.16
N ILE A 150 14.70 1.79 -7.76
CA ILE A 150 14.21 2.24 -6.45
C ILE A 150 14.70 3.68 -6.17
N GLU A 151 14.56 4.56 -7.16
CA GLU A 151 14.93 5.98 -7.05
C GLU A 151 13.95 6.75 -6.17
N THR A 152 12.71 6.23 -6.04
CA THR A 152 11.69 6.79 -5.17
C THR A 152 11.66 6.05 -3.83
N ASP A 153 11.24 6.75 -2.78
CA ASP A 153 11.18 6.18 -1.41
C ASP A 153 9.84 5.44 -1.15
N TYR A 154 9.19 4.91 -2.20
CA TYR A 154 7.86 4.29 -2.08
C TYR A 154 7.83 3.11 -1.12
N LEU A 155 8.92 2.35 -1.02
CA LEU A 155 9.01 1.20 -0.11
C LEU A 155 8.79 1.62 1.34
N ARG A 156 9.45 2.68 1.78
CA ARG A 156 9.30 3.23 3.14
C ARG A 156 7.99 3.99 3.28
N LEU A 157 7.66 4.86 2.34
CA LEU A 157 6.49 5.73 2.41
C LEU A 157 5.17 4.94 2.47
N TYR A 158 5.08 3.83 1.74
CA TYR A 158 3.92 2.95 1.72
C TYR A 158 4.12 1.65 2.51
N GLY A 159 5.21 1.54 3.27
CA GLY A 159 5.49 0.37 4.09
C GLY A 159 5.52 -0.94 3.32
N VAL A 160 6.07 -0.94 2.09
CA VAL A 160 6.11 -2.12 1.21
C VAL A 160 7.27 -3.03 1.60
N ILE A 161 7.19 -3.59 2.81
CA ILE A 161 8.16 -4.61 3.30
C ILE A 161 7.89 -5.97 2.65
N SER A 162 6.63 -6.21 2.30
CA SER A 162 6.19 -7.43 1.62
C SER A 162 5.07 -7.09 0.64
N THR A 163 4.88 -7.94 -0.36
CA THR A 163 3.79 -7.83 -1.33
C THR A 163 2.79 -8.99 -1.17
N PRO A 164 1.53 -8.80 -1.50
CA PRO A 164 0.91 -7.55 -1.96
C PRO A 164 0.67 -6.54 -0.83
N LYS A 165 0.59 -5.26 -1.20
CA LYS A 165 0.06 -4.17 -0.36
C LYS A 165 -0.97 -3.41 -1.16
N MET A 166 -2.11 -3.11 -0.56
CA MET A 166 -3.18 -2.36 -1.23
C MET A 166 -3.70 -1.24 -0.34
N TYR A 167 -3.89 -0.08 -0.97
CA TYR A 167 -4.44 1.13 -0.35
C TYR A 167 -5.54 1.70 -1.23
N ILE A 168 -6.46 2.41 -0.62
CA ILE A 168 -7.44 3.24 -1.32
C ILE A 168 -7.39 4.66 -0.74
N THR A 169 -7.40 5.66 -1.61
CA THR A 169 -7.52 7.06 -1.22
C THR A 169 -8.77 7.67 -1.84
N ASP A 170 -9.31 8.67 -1.16
CA ASP A 170 -10.37 9.51 -1.70
C ASP A 170 -9.85 10.44 -2.82
N PRO A 171 -10.73 11.21 -3.51
CA PRO A 171 -10.30 12.16 -4.53
C PRO A 171 -9.45 13.33 -4.02
N GLN A 172 -9.31 13.52 -2.72
CA GLN A 172 -8.43 14.50 -2.11
C GLN A 172 -7.03 13.93 -1.83
N GLY A 173 -6.85 12.61 -1.99
CA GLY A 173 -5.61 11.90 -1.70
C GLY A 173 -5.51 11.41 -0.25
N THR A 174 -6.59 11.48 0.54
CA THR A 174 -6.63 10.98 1.90
C THR A 174 -6.75 9.46 1.92
N VAL A 175 -5.97 8.79 2.74
CA VAL A 175 -6.06 7.32 2.92
C VAL A 175 -7.37 6.96 3.61
N ILE A 176 -8.24 6.23 2.91
CA ILE A 176 -9.52 5.74 3.44
C ILE A 176 -9.52 4.22 3.63
N GLY A 177 -8.56 3.52 3.06
CA GLY A 177 -8.37 2.09 3.25
C GLY A 177 -6.90 1.68 3.10
N ARG A 178 -6.49 0.70 3.92
CA ARG A 178 -5.12 0.17 3.92
C ARG A 178 -5.10 -1.30 4.28
N ARG A 179 -4.02 -2.00 3.90
CA ARG A 179 -3.86 -3.46 4.12
C ARG A 179 -5.04 -4.26 3.55
N LEU A 180 -5.61 -3.75 2.46
CA LEU A 180 -6.78 -4.34 1.85
C LEU A 180 -6.43 -5.65 1.14
N GLU A 181 -7.36 -6.57 1.21
CA GLU A 181 -7.46 -7.73 0.34
C GLU A 181 -8.58 -7.49 -0.69
N PRO A 182 -8.66 -8.26 -1.77
CA PRO A 182 -9.70 -8.05 -2.80
C PRO A 182 -11.13 -8.06 -2.23
N GLU A 183 -11.40 -8.90 -1.23
CA GLU A 183 -12.71 -8.97 -0.58
C GLU A 183 -13.03 -7.67 0.17
N SER A 184 -12.08 -7.17 0.96
CA SER A 184 -12.24 -5.90 1.69
C SER A 184 -12.35 -4.70 0.75
N LEU A 185 -11.63 -4.73 -0.38
CA LEU A 185 -11.78 -3.71 -1.43
C LEU A 185 -13.20 -3.69 -1.96
N MET A 186 -13.79 -4.86 -2.24
CA MET A 186 -15.15 -4.97 -2.78
C MET A 186 -16.22 -4.46 -1.79
N GLU A 187 -15.97 -4.53 -0.48
CA GLU A 187 -16.86 -3.99 0.53
C GLU A 187 -16.79 -2.45 0.68
N MET A 188 -15.70 -1.85 0.21
CA MET A 188 -15.43 -0.40 0.33
C MET A 188 -15.85 0.42 -0.90
N ILE A 189 -16.09 -0.23 -2.02
CA ILE A 189 -16.45 0.41 -3.32
C ILE A 189 -17.93 0.09 -3.72
#